data_2c492652c2e21c6b7a0afc27b9325053
#
_entry.id   2c492652c2e21c6b7a0afc27b9325053
#
_cell.length_a   1.000
_cell.length_b   1.000
_cell.length_c   1.000
_cell.angle_alpha   90.00
_cell.angle_beta   90.00
_cell.angle_gamma   90.00
#
_symmetry.space_group_name_H-M   'P 1'
#
loop_
_entity.id
_entity.type
_entity.pdbx_description
1 polymer ?
#
loop_
_entity_poly.entity_id
_entity_poly.type
_entity_poly.pdbx_seq_one_letter_code
_entity_poly.pdbx_strand_id
1 'polypeptide(L)'
;MRYFLVIVLSLLPVLSAAKTIHQERSLYRNIVVSEERGRRCLVFTIKRDERNQTCKDMRDPKRVVFPYVRMTLAGLLVNPNPESVLVVGLGGGTIPVLLAELYPDADIKVVD
;
A
#
# COMPACT_ATOMS: atom_id res chain seq x y z
N MET A 1 -20.89 -39.65 20.12
CA MET A 1 -20.04 -38.64 20.81
C MET A 1 -18.64 -38.47 20.22
N ARG A 2 -17.98 -39.53 19.73
CA ARG A 2 -16.61 -39.43 19.12
C ARG A 2 -16.52 -38.60 17.84
N TYR A 3 -17.56 -38.55 17.03
CA TYR A 3 -17.62 -37.79 15.76
C TYR A 3 -17.94 -36.31 15.94
N PHE A 4 -18.53 -35.92 17.07
CA PHE A 4 -18.86 -34.50 17.36
C PHE A 4 -17.58 -33.72 17.69
N LEU A 5 -16.58 -34.36 18.27
CA LEU A 5 -15.30 -33.72 18.65
C LEU A 5 -14.42 -33.42 17.42
N VAL A 6 -14.51 -34.23 16.36
CA VAL A 6 -13.75 -34.07 15.12
C VAL A 6 -14.26 -32.89 14.29
N ILE A 7 -15.60 -32.67 14.30
CA ILE A 7 -16.23 -31.56 13.54
C ILE A 7 -15.91 -30.20 14.16
N VAL A 8 -15.80 -30.13 15.49
CA VAL A 8 -15.46 -28.86 16.19
C VAL A 8 -14.02 -28.44 15.95
N LEU A 9 -13.10 -29.39 15.76
CA LEU A 9 -11.68 -29.08 15.51
C LEU A 9 -11.42 -28.57 14.09
N SER A 10 -12.29 -28.85 13.12
CA SER A 10 -12.15 -28.41 11.72
C SER A 10 -12.66 -26.96 11.48
N LEU A 11 -13.29 -26.33 12.48
CA LEU A 11 -13.86 -24.99 12.40
C LEU A 11 -12.99 -23.89 13.03
N LEU A 12 -11.73 -24.19 13.39
CA LEU A 12 -10.81 -23.17 13.86
C LEU A 12 -10.45 -22.24 12.68
N PRO A 13 -10.83 -20.97 12.72
CA PRO A 13 -10.42 -20.03 11.69
C PRO A 13 -8.90 -19.92 11.73
N VAL A 14 -8.26 -20.17 10.60
CA VAL A 14 -6.84 -19.88 10.43
C VAL A 14 -6.72 -18.35 10.51
N LEU A 15 -6.38 -17.84 11.68
CA LEU A 15 -6.05 -16.44 11.89
C LEU A 15 -4.78 -16.14 11.08
N SER A 16 -4.96 -15.63 9.88
CA SER A 16 -3.86 -15.11 9.07
C SER A 16 -3.36 -13.83 9.72
N ALA A 17 -2.32 -13.96 10.53
CA ALA A 17 -1.65 -12.81 11.14
C ALA A 17 -0.89 -12.01 10.08
N ALA A 18 -0.92 -10.69 10.19
CA ALA A 18 -0.11 -9.81 9.36
C ALA A 18 1.39 -10.11 9.61
N LYS A 19 2.15 -10.31 8.53
CA LYS A 19 3.60 -10.55 8.59
C LYS A 19 4.33 -9.22 8.46
N THR A 20 5.11 -8.83 9.46
CA THR A 20 6.05 -7.72 9.34
C THR A 20 7.22 -8.13 8.45
N ILE A 21 7.44 -7.38 7.35
CA ILE A 21 8.52 -7.61 6.38
C ILE A 21 9.74 -6.78 6.72
N HIS A 22 9.50 -5.53 7.11
CA HIS A 22 10.55 -4.57 7.45
C HIS A 22 10.06 -3.65 8.54
N GLN A 23 10.98 -3.27 9.44
CA GLN A 23 10.70 -2.29 10.48
C GLN A 23 11.93 -1.41 10.70
N GLU A 24 11.71 -0.11 10.72
CA GLU A 24 12.74 0.88 10.99
C GLU A 24 12.23 1.92 11.98
N ARG A 25 13.11 2.38 12.86
CA ARG A 25 12.81 3.43 13.83
C ARG A 25 13.38 4.75 13.33
N SER A 26 12.51 5.73 13.08
CA SER A 26 12.93 7.10 12.80
C SER A 26 12.81 7.98 14.04
N LEU A 27 13.31 9.21 13.96
CA LEU A 27 13.23 10.19 15.05
C LEU A 27 11.79 10.54 15.43
N TYR A 28 10.86 10.44 14.49
CA TYR A 28 9.47 10.88 14.68
C TYR A 28 8.48 9.74 14.76
N ARG A 29 8.74 8.63 14.05
CA ARG A 29 7.78 7.53 13.88
C ARG A 29 8.50 6.21 13.66
N ASN A 30 7.85 5.11 14.00
CA ASN A 30 8.28 3.81 13.52
C ASN A 30 7.69 3.59 12.12
N ILE A 31 8.54 3.13 11.21
CA ILE A 31 8.18 2.77 9.84
C ILE A 31 8.09 1.26 9.78
N VAL A 32 6.93 0.74 9.43
CA VAL A 32 6.69 -0.70 9.35
C VAL A 32 6.15 -1.04 7.97
N VAL A 33 6.72 -2.07 7.34
CA VAL A 33 6.15 -2.68 6.15
C VAL A 33 5.56 -4.02 6.55
N SER A 34 4.27 -4.18 6.37
CA SER A 34 3.54 -5.41 6.69
C SER A 34 2.87 -6.00 5.47
N GLU A 35 2.66 -7.30 5.49
CA GLU A 35 1.91 -8.01 4.46
C GLU A 35 0.84 -8.90 5.09
N GLU A 36 -0.39 -8.73 4.63
CA GLU A 36 -1.52 -9.53 5.02
C GLU A 36 -2.42 -9.84 3.82
N ARG A 37 -2.75 -11.11 3.63
CA ARG A 37 -3.67 -11.56 2.57
C ARG A 37 -3.31 -11.07 1.17
N GLY A 38 -2.01 -10.98 0.87
CA GLY A 38 -1.51 -10.50 -0.42
C GLY A 38 -1.55 -8.98 -0.59
N ARG A 39 -1.77 -8.22 0.49
CA ARG A 39 -1.67 -6.77 0.49
C ARG A 39 -0.46 -6.35 1.32
N ARG A 40 0.45 -5.61 0.72
CA ARG A 40 1.62 -5.04 1.38
C ARG A 40 1.40 -3.57 1.66
N CYS A 41 1.54 -3.17 2.92
CA CYS A 41 1.28 -1.82 3.38
C CYS A 41 2.49 -1.21 4.08
N LEU A 42 2.72 0.08 3.81
CA LEU A 42 3.58 0.94 4.61
C LEU A 42 2.74 1.56 5.73
N VAL A 43 3.17 1.37 6.96
CA VAL A 43 2.45 1.81 8.16
C VAL A 43 3.37 2.73 8.96
N PHE A 44 2.85 3.87 9.36
CA PHE A 44 3.49 4.70 10.37
C PHE A 44 2.81 4.48 11.71
N THR A 45 3.62 4.13 12.71
CA THR A 45 3.12 3.86 14.05
C THR A 45 3.55 5.00 14.98
N ILE A 46 2.55 5.66 15.59
CA ILE A 46 2.76 6.64 16.65
C ILE A 46 2.06 6.10 17.91
N LYS A 47 2.85 5.58 18.86
CA LYS A 47 2.37 5.02 20.13
C LYS A 47 1.31 3.92 19.94
N ARG A 48 0.03 4.26 19.77
CA ARG A 48 -1.08 3.31 19.61
C ARG A 48 -1.90 3.53 18.34
N ASP A 49 -1.53 4.52 17.52
CA ASP A 49 -2.25 4.83 16.27
C ASP A 49 -1.45 4.28 15.09
N GLU A 50 -1.96 3.22 14.49
CA GLU A 50 -1.40 2.59 13.30
C GLU A 50 -2.19 3.05 12.08
N ARG A 51 -1.54 3.78 11.18
CA ARG A 51 -2.18 4.26 9.94
C ARG A 51 -1.43 3.75 8.73
N ASN A 52 -2.16 3.04 7.87
CA ASN A 52 -1.66 2.71 6.56
C ASN A 52 -1.46 3.99 5.74
N GLN A 53 -0.22 4.24 5.33
CA GLN A 53 0.12 5.38 4.47
C GLN A 53 -0.10 5.04 3.01
N THR A 54 0.29 3.84 2.63
CA THR A 54 0.06 3.30 1.29
C THR A 54 0.00 1.78 1.33
N CYS A 55 -0.72 1.19 0.40
CA CYS A 55 -0.78 -0.26 0.22
C CYS A 55 -0.71 -0.64 -1.27
N LYS A 56 -0.07 -1.76 -1.56
CA LYS A 56 -0.03 -2.39 -2.88
C LYS A 56 -0.65 -3.78 -2.79
N ASP A 57 -1.50 -4.12 -3.76
CA ASP A 57 -1.97 -5.49 -3.93
C ASP A 57 -0.87 -6.29 -4.67
N MET A 58 -0.33 -7.31 -4.01
CA MET A 58 0.77 -8.11 -4.55
C MET A 58 0.31 -9.13 -5.60
N ARG A 59 -1.01 -9.42 -5.65
CA ARG A 59 -1.63 -10.33 -6.63
C ARG A 59 -2.07 -9.59 -7.89
N ASP A 60 -2.40 -8.30 -7.73
CA ASP A 60 -2.76 -7.40 -8.82
C ASP A 60 -2.03 -6.06 -8.63
N PRO A 61 -0.78 -5.92 -9.11
CA PRO A 61 0.02 -4.70 -8.93
C PRO A 61 -0.57 -3.46 -9.58
N LYS A 62 -1.47 -3.61 -10.55
CA LYS A 62 -2.17 -2.48 -11.22
C LYS A 62 -3.38 -2.00 -10.44
N ARG A 63 -3.79 -2.74 -9.41
CA ARG A 63 -4.91 -2.37 -8.56
C ARG A 63 -4.55 -1.20 -7.67
N VAL A 64 -5.24 -0.09 -7.85
CA VAL A 64 -5.14 1.06 -6.95
C VAL A 64 -5.94 0.77 -5.67
N VAL A 65 -5.24 0.58 -4.55
CA VAL A 65 -5.83 0.20 -3.26
C VAL A 65 -6.54 1.39 -2.61
N PHE A 66 -5.93 2.58 -2.64
CA PHE A 66 -6.49 3.76 -1.99
C PHE A 66 -7.23 4.68 -2.95
N PRO A 67 -8.45 5.13 -2.59
CA PRO A 67 -9.24 6.04 -3.42
C PRO A 67 -8.54 7.36 -3.74
N TYR A 68 -7.74 7.91 -2.82
CA TYR A 68 -7.06 9.19 -3.04
C TYR A 68 -6.12 9.15 -4.26
N VAL A 69 -5.48 8.02 -4.54
CA VAL A 69 -4.61 7.87 -5.71
C VAL A 69 -5.40 8.07 -7.00
N ARG A 70 -6.61 7.50 -7.08
CA ARG A 70 -7.51 7.71 -8.24
C ARG A 70 -7.92 9.17 -8.36
N MET A 71 -8.20 9.82 -7.23
CA MET A 71 -8.57 11.25 -7.23
C MET A 71 -7.40 12.12 -7.69
N THR A 72 -6.18 11.80 -7.29
CA THR A 72 -4.97 12.50 -7.75
C THR A 72 -4.79 12.33 -9.25
N LEU A 73 -4.98 11.11 -9.79
CA LEU A 73 -4.91 10.85 -11.22
C LEU A 73 -6.03 11.57 -12.03
N ALA A 74 -7.11 11.99 -11.38
CA ALA A 74 -8.14 12.78 -12.05
C ALA A 74 -7.61 14.14 -12.58
N GLY A 75 -6.50 14.66 -12.06
CA GLY A 75 -5.79 15.80 -12.61
C GLY A 75 -5.37 15.64 -14.08
N LEU A 76 -5.17 14.39 -14.52
CA LEU A 76 -4.86 14.05 -15.91
C LEU A 76 -6.02 14.33 -16.88
N LEU A 77 -7.24 14.52 -16.37
CA LEU A 77 -8.36 14.98 -17.19
C LEU A 77 -8.17 16.42 -17.68
N VAL A 78 -7.42 17.22 -16.93
CA VAL A 78 -7.08 18.61 -17.29
C VAL A 78 -5.84 18.67 -18.18
N ASN A 79 -4.85 17.85 -17.90
CA ASN A 79 -3.62 17.71 -18.71
C ASN A 79 -3.38 16.22 -19.01
N PRO A 80 -3.95 15.70 -20.11
CA PRO A 80 -3.91 14.28 -20.43
C PRO A 80 -2.55 13.77 -20.92
N ASN A 81 -1.66 14.66 -21.35
CA ASN A 81 -0.32 14.29 -21.86
C ASN A 81 0.76 15.14 -21.18
N PRO A 82 1.06 14.93 -19.91
CA PRO A 82 2.08 15.70 -19.23
C PRO A 82 3.48 15.32 -19.73
N GLU A 83 4.28 16.30 -20.13
CA GLU A 83 5.70 16.10 -20.46
C GLU A 83 6.58 16.07 -19.22
N SER A 84 6.17 16.76 -18.15
CA SER A 84 6.84 16.78 -16.88
C SER A 84 5.86 16.78 -15.72
N VAL A 85 6.21 16.07 -14.64
CA VAL A 85 5.40 15.96 -13.43
C VAL A 85 6.28 16.14 -12.20
N LEU A 86 5.86 16.99 -11.28
CA LEU A 86 6.45 17.12 -9.96
C LEU A 86 5.52 16.47 -8.92
N VAL A 87 6.04 15.50 -8.20
CA VAL A 87 5.36 14.86 -7.07
C VAL A 87 6.01 15.35 -5.78
N VAL A 88 5.23 15.98 -4.90
CA VAL A 88 5.69 16.40 -3.57
C VAL A 88 5.16 15.42 -2.54
N GLY A 89 6.09 14.75 -1.86
CA GLY A 89 5.80 13.64 -0.95
C GLY A 89 5.85 12.27 -1.65
N LEU A 90 6.75 11.40 -1.21
CA LEU A 90 6.93 10.07 -1.81
C LEU A 90 5.94 9.04 -1.25
N GLY A 91 5.81 8.99 0.08
CA GLY A 91 5.08 7.92 0.78
C GLY A 91 5.62 6.55 0.37
N GLY A 92 4.75 5.67 -0.11
CA GLY A 92 5.16 4.36 -0.65
C GLY A 92 5.43 4.34 -2.15
N GLY A 93 5.55 5.50 -2.80
CA GLY A 93 5.90 5.61 -4.21
C GLY A 93 4.78 5.24 -5.20
N THR A 94 3.55 5.05 -4.73
CA THR A 94 2.44 4.59 -5.59
C THR A 94 2.15 5.54 -6.75
N ILE A 95 2.08 6.85 -6.49
CA ILE A 95 1.76 7.86 -7.51
C ILE A 95 2.86 7.96 -8.57
N PRO A 96 4.14 8.17 -8.21
CA PRO A 96 5.18 8.29 -9.24
C PRO A 96 5.38 7.01 -10.05
N VAL A 97 5.21 5.83 -9.44
CA VAL A 97 5.28 4.55 -10.18
C VAL A 97 4.16 4.44 -11.20
N LEU A 98 2.92 4.76 -10.82
CA LEU A 98 1.78 4.75 -11.76
C LEU A 98 1.95 5.77 -12.88
N LEU A 99 2.47 6.96 -12.58
CA LEU A 99 2.74 7.98 -13.60
C LEU A 99 3.82 7.51 -14.58
N ALA A 100 4.88 6.88 -14.09
CA ALA A 100 5.95 6.32 -14.94
C ALA A 100 5.44 5.18 -15.84
N GLU A 101 4.50 4.37 -15.35
CA GLU A 101 3.87 3.33 -16.16
C GLU A 101 2.93 3.90 -17.24
N LEU A 102 2.21 4.99 -16.92
CA LEU A 102 1.27 5.63 -17.86
C LEU A 102 1.99 6.53 -18.88
N TYR A 103 3.05 7.19 -18.46
CA TYR A 103 3.81 8.17 -19.26
C TYR A 103 5.31 7.87 -19.18
N PRO A 104 5.79 6.82 -19.88
CA PRO A 104 7.19 6.39 -19.79
C PRO A 104 8.19 7.44 -20.31
N ASP A 105 7.75 8.36 -21.15
CA ASP A 105 8.58 9.44 -21.70
C ASP A 105 8.52 10.75 -20.90
N ALA A 106 7.68 10.84 -19.89
CA ALA A 106 7.57 12.02 -19.04
C ALA A 106 8.72 12.14 -18.05
N ASP A 107 9.20 13.36 -17.82
CA ASP A 107 10.17 13.68 -16.75
C ASP A 107 9.43 13.75 -15.40
N ILE A 108 9.60 12.72 -14.58
CA ILE A 108 8.93 12.62 -13.28
C ILE A 108 9.94 12.89 -12.17
N LYS A 109 9.73 14.00 -11.46
CA LYS A 109 10.52 14.40 -10.31
C LYS A 109 9.74 14.20 -9.02
N VAL A 110 10.41 13.65 -8.01
CA VAL A 110 9.84 13.45 -6.67
C VAL A 110 10.67 14.21 -5.65
N VAL A 111 9.99 14.92 -4.76
CA VAL A 111 10.60 15.63 -3.62
C VAL A 111 9.94 15.11 -2.35
N ASP A 112 10.74 14.69 -1.36
CA ASP A 112 10.25 14.14 -0.08
C ASP A 112 10.93 14.87 1.11
#